data_1760c3be7fa9caca6a4b32bb7dfc03e5
#
_entry.id   1760c3be7fa9caca6a4b32bb7dfc03e5
#
_cell.length_a   1.000
_cell.length_b   1.000
_cell.length_c   1.000
_cell.angle_alpha   90.00
_cell.angle_beta   90.00
_cell.angle_gamma   90.00
#
_symmetry.space_group_name_H-M   'P 1'
#
loop_
_entity.id
_entity.type
_entity.pdbx_description
1 polymer ?
#
loop_
_entity_poly.entity_id
_entity_poly.type
_entity_poly.pdbx_seq_one_letter_code
_entity_poly.pdbx_strand_id
1 'polypeptide(L)'
;MHLRLVPDAPPPPPVRNQPWMRRVLLAAAAYNVAWGACVVLAPAAIFGWLGMPAPNYPWIWQCVGMIVGVHGVGYAAASLDPLTHWPITLVGLLGKVLGPMGFMYAAATGELPWRFGATIITNDVIWWAPFAFILAAAWRARHGPAAVTREEPLASRKRA
;
A
#
# COMPACT_ATOMS: atom_id res chain seq x y z
N MET A 1 -37.05 38.57 16.17
CA MET A 1 -35.64 38.21 15.87
C MET A 1 -35.67 37.04 14.88
N HIS A 2 -35.58 37.34 13.56
CA HIS A 2 -35.61 36.31 12.52
C HIS A 2 -34.23 35.70 12.41
N LEU A 3 -34.06 34.44 12.88
CA LEU A 3 -32.89 33.61 12.56
C LEU A 3 -32.89 33.39 11.04
N ARG A 4 -31.97 34.05 10.34
CA ARG A 4 -31.64 33.73 8.94
C ARG A 4 -31.00 32.35 8.94
N LEU A 5 -31.75 31.33 8.51
CA LEU A 5 -31.15 30.01 8.19
C LEU A 5 -30.13 30.26 7.08
N VAL A 6 -28.86 30.08 7.39
CA VAL A 6 -27.79 30.04 6.38
C VAL A 6 -28.10 28.80 5.54
N PRO A 7 -28.21 28.94 4.21
CA PRO A 7 -28.40 27.77 3.36
C PRO A 7 -27.27 26.77 3.62
N ASP A 8 -27.62 25.52 3.88
CA ASP A 8 -26.64 24.45 4.05
C ASP A 8 -25.69 24.45 2.85
N ALA A 9 -24.40 24.49 3.12
CA ALA A 9 -23.38 24.41 2.07
C ALA A 9 -23.60 23.12 1.27
N PRO A 10 -23.47 23.15 -0.07
CA PRO A 10 -23.64 21.96 -0.87
C PRO A 10 -22.68 20.87 -0.39
N PRO A 11 -23.10 19.60 -0.35
CA PRO A 11 -22.26 18.50 0.12
C PRO A 11 -20.97 18.45 -0.71
N PRO A 12 -19.81 18.15 -0.07
CA PRO A 12 -18.55 18.06 -0.77
C PRO A 12 -18.64 17.01 -1.88
N PRO A 13 -17.96 17.23 -3.01
CA PRO A 13 -17.99 16.28 -4.13
C PRO A 13 -17.49 14.89 -3.68
N PRO A 14 -18.07 13.82 -4.24
CA PRO A 14 -17.67 12.46 -3.87
C PRO A 14 -16.20 12.21 -4.18
N VAL A 15 -15.49 11.55 -3.25
CA VAL A 15 -14.10 11.13 -3.47
C VAL A 15 -14.08 10.09 -4.60
N ARG A 16 -13.30 10.35 -5.63
CA ARG A 16 -13.19 9.51 -6.83
C ARG A 16 -11.77 8.98 -6.97
N ASN A 17 -11.63 7.84 -7.66
CA ASN A 17 -10.32 7.35 -8.10
C ASN A 17 -9.58 8.42 -8.90
N GLN A 18 -8.34 8.68 -8.53
CA GLN A 18 -7.51 9.66 -9.21
C GLN A 18 -6.40 8.96 -10.00
N PRO A 19 -5.99 9.49 -11.17
CA PRO A 19 -4.98 8.85 -12.02
C PRO A 19 -3.64 8.58 -11.31
N TRP A 20 -3.25 9.42 -10.35
CA TRP A 20 -2.02 9.22 -9.59
C TRP A 20 -2.05 7.94 -8.73
N MET A 21 -3.21 7.59 -8.13
CA MET A 21 -3.36 6.37 -7.32
C MET A 21 -3.06 5.12 -8.17
N ARG A 22 -3.63 5.07 -9.38
CA ARG A 22 -3.35 4.01 -10.34
C ARG A 22 -1.86 3.94 -10.70
N ARG A 23 -1.24 5.09 -10.98
CA ARG A 23 0.19 5.16 -11.36
C ARG A 23 1.09 4.68 -10.22
N VAL A 24 0.81 5.08 -8.99
CA VAL A 24 1.54 4.62 -7.80
C VAL A 24 1.44 3.10 -7.65
N LEU A 25 0.22 2.54 -7.72
CA LEU A 25 0.03 1.10 -7.58
C LEU A 25 0.69 0.31 -8.73
N LEU A 26 0.64 0.80 -9.97
CA LEU A 26 1.34 0.17 -11.09
C LEU A 26 2.87 0.25 -10.93
N ALA A 27 3.40 1.36 -10.44
CA ALA A 27 4.82 1.50 -10.16
C ALA A 27 5.26 0.54 -9.04
N ALA A 28 4.47 0.43 -7.96
CA ALA A 28 4.71 -0.53 -6.89
C ALA A 28 4.61 -1.98 -7.39
N ALA A 29 3.66 -2.27 -8.28
CA ALA A 29 3.50 -3.57 -8.90
C ALA A 29 4.74 -3.95 -9.72
N ALA A 30 5.17 -3.09 -10.63
CA ALA A 30 6.34 -3.32 -11.47
C ALA A 30 7.62 -3.51 -10.63
N TYR A 31 7.80 -2.65 -9.61
CA TYR A 31 8.93 -2.76 -8.68
C TYR A 31 8.92 -4.10 -7.94
N ASN A 32 7.81 -4.48 -7.31
CA ASN A 32 7.73 -5.70 -6.52
C ASN A 32 7.90 -6.95 -7.38
N VAL A 33 7.33 -6.99 -8.60
CA VAL A 33 7.52 -8.10 -9.53
C VAL A 33 8.99 -8.20 -9.95
N ALA A 34 9.62 -7.08 -10.32
CA ALA A 34 11.04 -7.08 -10.73
C ALA A 34 11.97 -7.49 -9.58
N TRP A 35 11.72 -6.94 -8.37
CA TRP A 35 12.50 -7.30 -7.17
C TRP A 35 12.32 -8.78 -6.81
N GLY A 36 11.07 -9.25 -6.79
CA GLY A 36 10.76 -10.65 -6.53
C GLY A 36 11.42 -11.60 -7.53
N ALA A 37 11.34 -11.28 -8.83
CA ALA A 37 12.01 -12.04 -9.88
C ALA A 37 13.54 -12.06 -9.70
N CYS A 38 14.14 -10.92 -9.35
CA CYS A 38 15.58 -10.85 -9.06
C CYS A 38 15.97 -11.78 -7.91
N VAL A 39 15.23 -11.76 -6.80
CA VAL A 39 15.50 -12.63 -5.64
C VAL A 39 15.30 -14.11 -5.97
N VAL A 40 14.30 -14.46 -6.78
CA VAL A 40 14.03 -15.86 -7.16
C VAL A 40 15.08 -16.37 -8.14
N LEU A 41 15.45 -15.59 -9.14
CA LEU A 41 16.36 -16.03 -10.22
C LEU A 41 17.83 -15.91 -9.82
N ALA A 42 18.18 -14.97 -8.95
CA ALA A 42 19.53 -14.70 -8.52
C ALA A 42 19.62 -14.42 -7.00
N PRO A 43 19.34 -15.42 -6.14
CA PRO A 43 19.17 -15.22 -4.70
C PRO A 43 20.40 -14.64 -3.98
N ALA A 44 21.60 -14.85 -4.52
CA ALA A 44 22.83 -14.30 -3.94
C ALA A 44 23.18 -12.88 -4.45
N ALA A 45 22.51 -12.37 -5.49
CA ALA A 45 22.92 -11.13 -6.16
C ALA A 45 22.91 -9.91 -5.23
N ILE A 46 21.83 -9.72 -4.47
CA ILE A 46 21.69 -8.60 -3.53
C ILE A 46 22.78 -8.67 -2.45
N PHE A 47 23.06 -9.85 -1.93
CA PHE A 47 24.10 -10.08 -0.91
C PHE A 47 25.48 -9.77 -1.47
N GLY A 48 25.80 -10.25 -2.66
CA GLY A 48 27.07 -9.95 -3.34
C GLY A 48 27.25 -8.46 -3.60
N TRP A 49 26.19 -7.78 -4.07
CA TRP A 49 26.21 -6.33 -4.30
C TRP A 49 26.45 -5.55 -2.99
N LEU A 50 25.90 -6.03 -1.87
CA LEU A 50 26.12 -5.43 -0.57
C LEU A 50 27.42 -5.90 0.12
N GLY A 51 28.24 -6.75 -0.53
CA GLY A 51 29.43 -7.33 0.07
C GLY A 51 29.13 -8.20 1.29
N MET A 52 28.02 -8.91 1.28
CA MET A 52 27.56 -9.82 2.33
C MET A 52 27.75 -11.28 1.89
N PRO A 53 27.94 -12.22 2.84
CA PRO A 53 27.85 -13.65 2.53
C PRO A 53 26.51 -14.00 1.90
N ALA A 54 26.49 -15.00 1.02
CA ALA A 54 25.24 -15.54 0.50
C ALA A 54 24.34 -16.08 1.63
N PRO A 55 23.02 -16.06 1.48
CA PRO A 55 22.13 -16.55 2.53
C PRO A 55 22.32 -18.05 2.75
N ASN A 56 22.34 -18.47 4.02
CA ASN A 56 22.52 -19.89 4.39
C ASN A 56 21.41 -20.78 3.82
N TYR A 57 20.22 -20.23 3.66
CA TYR A 57 19.03 -20.93 3.14
C TYR A 57 18.45 -20.17 1.94
N PRO A 58 19.05 -20.30 0.74
CA PRO A 58 18.62 -19.55 -0.44
C PRO A 58 17.15 -19.79 -0.80
N TRP A 59 16.62 -20.99 -0.54
CA TRP A 59 15.22 -21.34 -0.78
C TRP A 59 14.25 -20.48 0.05
N ILE A 60 14.57 -20.21 1.32
CA ILE A 60 13.77 -19.33 2.18
C ILE A 60 13.79 -17.91 1.63
N TRP A 61 14.96 -17.45 1.20
CA TRP A 61 15.09 -16.14 0.57
C TRP A 61 14.31 -16.02 -0.73
N GLN A 62 14.32 -17.08 -1.55
CA GLN A 62 13.49 -17.14 -2.76
C GLN A 62 11.99 -17.12 -2.43
N CYS A 63 11.53 -17.77 -1.35
CA CYS A 63 10.15 -17.65 -0.87
C CYS A 63 9.79 -16.20 -0.54
N VAL A 64 10.69 -15.43 0.08
CA VAL A 64 10.50 -13.98 0.31
C VAL A 64 10.32 -13.26 -1.03
N GLY A 65 11.15 -13.57 -2.02
CA GLY A 65 11.03 -13.03 -3.38
C GLY A 65 9.67 -13.31 -4.02
N MET A 66 9.19 -14.56 -3.90
CA MET A 66 7.87 -14.95 -4.41
C MET A 66 6.74 -14.18 -3.71
N ILE A 67 6.78 -14.04 -2.39
CA ILE A 67 5.78 -13.29 -1.62
C ILE A 67 5.74 -11.83 -2.06
N VAL A 68 6.89 -11.20 -2.20
CA VAL A 68 6.98 -9.81 -2.68
C VAL A 68 6.46 -9.68 -4.10
N GLY A 69 6.78 -10.63 -4.99
CA GLY A 69 6.27 -10.68 -6.37
C GLY A 69 4.75 -10.80 -6.42
N VAL A 70 4.15 -11.64 -5.58
CA VAL A 70 2.68 -11.81 -5.46
C VAL A 70 2.02 -10.52 -4.97
N HIS A 71 2.63 -9.77 -4.03
CA HIS A 71 2.13 -8.44 -3.66
C HIS A 71 2.13 -7.49 -4.88
N GLY A 72 3.12 -7.60 -5.76
CA GLY A 72 3.14 -6.84 -7.02
C GLY A 72 1.92 -7.13 -7.90
N VAL A 73 1.55 -8.40 -8.06
CA VAL A 73 0.31 -8.79 -8.77
C VAL A 73 -0.93 -8.19 -8.07
N GLY A 74 -0.97 -8.23 -6.75
CA GLY A 74 -2.04 -7.61 -5.97
C GLY A 74 -2.15 -6.10 -6.23
N TYR A 75 -1.04 -5.37 -6.27
CA TYR A 75 -1.05 -3.93 -6.56
C TYR A 75 -1.51 -3.63 -8.00
N ALA A 76 -1.14 -4.47 -8.97
CA ALA A 76 -1.64 -4.35 -10.34
C ALA A 76 -3.17 -4.49 -10.38
N ALA A 77 -3.71 -5.49 -9.70
CA ALA A 77 -5.17 -5.66 -9.57
C ALA A 77 -5.83 -4.46 -8.85
N ALA A 78 -5.24 -3.99 -7.74
CA ALA A 78 -5.75 -2.85 -7.00
C ALA A 78 -5.71 -1.54 -7.82
N SER A 79 -4.81 -1.42 -8.79
CA SER A 79 -4.70 -0.26 -9.66
C SER A 79 -5.93 -0.02 -10.55
N LEU A 80 -6.75 -1.04 -10.77
CA LEU A 80 -7.97 -0.94 -11.58
C LEU A 80 -9.05 -0.11 -10.87
N ASP A 81 -9.17 -0.26 -9.55
CA ASP A 81 -10.05 0.52 -8.69
C ASP A 81 -9.42 0.69 -7.30
N PRO A 82 -8.51 1.67 -7.11
CA PRO A 82 -7.77 1.85 -5.87
C PRO A 82 -8.62 2.05 -4.62
N LEU A 83 -9.77 2.71 -4.75
CA LEU A 83 -10.64 2.99 -3.61
C LEU A 83 -11.46 1.78 -3.18
N THR A 84 -11.83 0.91 -4.10
CA THR A 84 -12.53 -0.35 -3.81
C THR A 84 -11.58 -1.41 -3.31
N HIS A 85 -10.41 -1.55 -3.93
CA HIS A 85 -9.40 -2.55 -3.58
C HIS A 85 -8.41 -2.08 -2.48
N TRP A 86 -8.78 -1.07 -1.70
CA TRP A 86 -7.95 -0.55 -0.61
C TRP A 86 -7.40 -1.61 0.38
N PRO A 87 -8.08 -2.75 0.65
CA PRO A 87 -7.52 -3.76 1.56
C PRO A 87 -6.19 -4.34 1.07
N ILE A 88 -6.01 -4.46 -0.25
CA ILE A 88 -4.72 -4.90 -0.84
C ILE A 88 -3.62 -3.86 -0.54
N THR A 89 -3.93 -2.57 -0.69
CA THR A 89 -3.00 -1.49 -0.35
C THR A 89 -2.68 -1.46 1.15
N LEU A 90 -3.67 -1.75 2.01
CA LEU A 90 -3.48 -1.82 3.46
C LEU A 90 -2.53 -2.95 3.85
N VAL A 91 -2.80 -4.17 3.37
CA VAL A 91 -1.92 -5.33 3.63
C VAL A 91 -0.50 -5.05 3.13
N GLY A 92 -0.39 -4.44 1.95
CA GLY A 92 0.90 -4.02 1.41
C GLY A 92 1.61 -3.00 2.29
N LEU A 93 0.92 -1.98 2.80
CA LEU A 93 1.50 -0.99 3.70
C LEU A 93 1.95 -1.63 5.03
N LEU A 94 1.14 -2.53 5.59
CA LEU A 94 1.51 -3.26 6.81
C LEU A 94 2.82 -4.05 6.61
N GLY A 95 2.95 -4.80 5.52
CA GLY A 95 4.19 -5.51 5.20
C GLY A 95 5.39 -4.57 5.08
N LYS A 96 5.19 -3.42 4.42
CA LYS A 96 6.22 -2.39 4.23
C LYS A 96 6.57 -1.61 5.52
N VAL A 97 5.77 -1.67 6.54
CA VAL A 97 6.09 -1.12 7.88
C VAL A 97 6.76 -2.19 8.74
N LEU A 98 6.24 -3.41 8.74
CA LEU A 98 6.78 -4.50 9.56
C LEU A 98 8.18 -4.95 9.09
N GLY A 99 8.45 -4.93 7.77
CA GLY A 99 9.78 -5.25 7.22
C GLY A 99 10.88 -4.36 7.79
N PRO A 100 10.78 -3.02 7.68
CA PRO A 100 11.71 -2.09 8.30
C PRO A 100 11.85 -2.25 9.82
N MET A 101 10.77 -2.54 10.54
CA MET A 101 10.85 -2.81 11.99
C MET A 101 11.70 -4.05 12.28
N GLY A 102 11.49 -5.14 11.54
CA GLY A 102 12.31 -6.34 11.66
C GLY A 102 13.78 -6.07 11.31
N PHE A 103 14.03 -5.32 10.24
CA PHE A 103 15.38 -4.89 9.87
C PHE A 103 16.04 -4.06 10.97
N MET A 104 15.35 -3.06 11.52
CA MET A 104 15.89 -2.22 12.61
C MET A 104 16.28 -3.05 13.81
N TYR A 105 15.47 -4.03 14.18
CA TYR A 105 15.80 -4.95 15.26
C TYR A 105 17.07 -5.76 14.94
N ALA A 106 17.11 -6.41 13.78
CA ALA A 106 18.24 -7.23 13.37
C ALA A 106 19.56 -6.42 13.23
N ALA A 107 19.47 -5.18 12.74
CA ALA A 107 20.62 -4.29 12.64
C ALA A 107 21.11 -3.80 14.02
N ALA A 108 20.19 -3.50 14.94
CA ALA A 108 20.51 -3.08 16.30
C ALA A 108 21.14 -4.21 17.13
N THR A 109 20.75 -5.48 16.88
CA THR A 109 21.35 -6.67 17.53
C THR A 109 22.63 -7.15 16.83
N GLY A 110 23.03 -6.51 15.73
CA GLY A 110 24.24 -6.86 14.98
C GLY A 110 24.11 -8.08 14.07
N GLU A 111 22.89 -8.62 13.90
CA GLU A 111 22.65 -9.78 13.02
C GLU A 111 22.64 -9.41 11.54
N LEU A 112 22.25 -8.17 11.20
CA LEU A 112 22.31 -7.63 9.86
C LEU A 112 23.12 -6.34 9.80
N PRO A 113 23.98 -6.15 8.78
CA PRO A 113 24.72 -4.91 8.62
C PRO A 113 23.78 -3.78 8.16
N TRP A 114 24.01 -2.56 8.65
CA TRP A 114 23.22 -1.37 8.32
C TRP A 114 23.13 -1.09 6.80
N ARG A 115 24.12 -1.49 6.02
CA ARG A 115 24.11 -1.37 4.55
C ARG A 115 22.95 -2.11 3.89
N PHE A 116 22.41 -3.16 4.53
CA PHE A 116 21.17 -3.84 4.04
C PHE A 116 19.96 -2.90 4.03
N GLY A 117 19.98 -1.83 4.84
CA GLY A 117 18.95 -0.79 4.87
C GLY A 117 18.72 -0.10 3.52
N ALA A 118 19.68 -0.12 2.60
CA ALA A 118 19.47 0.40 1.24
C ALA A 118 18.32 -0.33 0.53
N THR A 119 18.17 -1.64 0.72
CA THR A 119 17.06 -2.42 0.16
C THR A 119 15.74 -2.06 0.82
N ILE A 120 15.75 -1.79 2.12
CA ILE A 120 14.58 -1.40 2.91
C ILE A 120 14.04 -0.04 2.45
N ILE A 121 14.92 0.92 2.19
CA ILE A 121 14.49 2.24 1.73
C ILE A 121 13.73 2.12 0.40
N THR A 122 14.29 1.41 -0.56
CA THR A 122 13.70 1.29 -1.92
C THR A 122 12.51 0.35 -1.98
N ASN A 123 12.53 -0.73 -1.19
CA ASN A 123 11.45 -1.71 -1.19
C ASN A 123 10.26 -1.26 -0.35
N ASP A 124 10.48 -0.52 0.75
CA ASP A 124 9.45 -0.29 1.74
C ASP A 124 9.18 1.19 1.99
N VAL A 125 10.16 1.97 2.42
CA VAL A 125 9.96 3.33 2.96
C VAL A 125 9.38 4.30 1.93
N ILE A 126 9.84 4.24 0.68
CA ILE A 126 9.35 5.13 -0.39
C ILE A 126 7.85 4.97 -0.67
N TRP A 127 7.25 3.83 -0.31
CA TRP A 127 5.85 3.51 -0.54
C TRP A 127 4.93 3.95 0.61
N TRP A 128 5.46 4.32 1.77
CA TRP A 128 4.66 4.65 2.94
C TRP A 128 3.71 5.82 2.69
N ALA A 129 4.26 6.95 2.24
CA ALA A 129 3.45 8.14 2.00
C ALA A 129 2.38 7.92 0.90
N PRO A 130 2.72 7.44 -0.31
CA PRO A 130 1.72 7.26 -1.35
C PRO A 130 0.64 6.23 -0.98
N PHE A 131 0.99 5.14 -0.29
CA PHE A 131 -0.01 4.16 0.15
C PHE A 131 -0.91 4.73 1.26
N ALA A 132 -0.34 5.46 2.22
CA ALA A 132 -1.11 6.13 3.27
C ALA A 132 -2.11 7.13 2.67
N PHE A 133 -1.72 7.89 1.64
CA PHE A 133 -2.63 8.82 0.95
C PHE A 133 -3.77 8.10 0.22
N ILE A 134 -3.51 6.95 -0.43
CA ILE A 134 -4.56 6.13 -1.06
C ILE A 134 -5.54 5.63 0.01
N LEU A 135 -5.03 5.12 1.13
CA LEU A 135 -5.86 4.63 2.23
C LEU A 135 -6.68 5.74 2.89
N ALA A 136 -6.09 6.92 3.10
CA ALA A 136 -6.82 8.07 3.61
C ALA A 136 -7.94 8.52 2.66
N ALA A 137 -7.71 8.45 1.35
CA ALA A 137 -8.74 8.73 0.35
C ALA A 137 -9.85 7.68 0.36
N ALA A 138 -9.50 6.41 0.45
CA ALA A 138 -10.46 5.31 0.55
C ALA A 138 -11.31 5.40 1.82
N TRP A 139 -10.69 5.77 2.95
CA TRP A 139 -11.40 6.03 4.20
C TRP A 139 -12.41 7.16 4.06
N ARG A 140 -12.01 8.30 3.50
CA ARG A 140 -12.90 9.45 3.27
C ARG A 140 -14.06 9.11 2.32
N ALA A 141 -13.79 8.30 1.29
CA ALA A 141 -14.83 7.87 0.36
C ALA A 141 -15.92 7.02 1.02
N ARG A 142 -15.59 6.30 2.09
CA ARG A 142 -16.50 5.40 2.82
C ARG A 142 -17.23 6.06 3.98
N HIS A 143 -16.58 7.02 4.66
CA HIS A 143 -17.07 7.62 5.90
C HIS A 143 -17.29 9.13 5.80
N GLY A 144 -17.07 9.71 4.63
CA GLY A 144 -17.31 11.13 4.41
C GLY A 144 -18.80 11.47 4.33
N PRO A 145 -19.18 12.75 4.49
CA PRO A 145 -20.58 13.21 4.49
C PRO A 145 -21.39 12.78 3.26
N ALA A 146 -20.74 12.62 2.11
CA ALA A 146 -21.35 12.13 0.88
C ALA A 146 -21.69 10.62 0.88
N ALA A 147 -21.14 9.84 1.83
CA ALA A 147 -21.48 8.43 1.98
C ALA A 147 -22.78 8.25 2.78
N VAL A 148 -23.02 9.13 3.75
CA VAL A 148 -24.22 9.10 4.62
C VAL A 148 -25.50 9.36 3.82
N THR A 149 -25.46 10.22 2.81
CA THR A 149 -26.63 10.52 1.96
C THR A 149 -27.02 9.38 1.01
N ARG A 150 -26.19 8.36 0.83
CA ARG A 150 -26.51 7.17 -0.01
C ARG A 150 -27.30 6.10 0.74
N GLU A 151 -27.33 6.15 2.05
CA GLU A 151 -28.00 5.15 2.90
C GLU A 151 -29.40 5.58 3.38
N GLU A 152 -29.97 6.69 2.88
CA GLU A 152 -31.36 7.01 3.19
C GLU A 152 -32.29 5.92 2.63
N PRO A 153 -33.14 5.33 3.51
CA PRO A 153 -33.79 4.07 3.23
C PRO A 153 -34.89 4.22 2.17
N LEU A 154 -35.02 3.21 1.33
CA LEU A 154 -36.20 2.88 0.52
C LEU A 154 -37.53 2.89 1.30
N ALA A 155 -37.52 3.18 2.60
CA ALA A 155 -38.69 3.24 3.48
C ALA A 155 -39.60 4.47 3.21
N SER A 156 -39.08 5.56 2.63
CA SER A 156 -39.91 6.77 2.37
C SER A 156 -40.73 6.69 1.09
N ARG A 157 -40.43 5.77 0.16
CA ARG A 157 -41.15 5.62 -1.12
C ARG A 157 -42.46 4.83 -1.05
N LYS A 158 -42.84 4.29 0.11
CA LYS A 158 -44.09 3.52 0.27
C LYS A 158 -45.24 4.31 0.89
N ARG A 159 -45.15 5.62 1.03
CA ARG A 159 -46.23 6.48 1.55
C ARG A 159 -46.54 7.67 0.61
N ALA A 160 -46.64 7.43 -0.65
CA ALA A 160 -47.26 8.37 -1.61
C ALA A 160 -48.16 7.60 -2.57
#